data_b2bc662cd48b4e08e347470489b910f1
#
_entry.id   b2bc662cd48b4e08e347470489b910f1
#
_cell.length_a   1.000
_cell.length_b   1.000
_cell.length_c   1.000
_cell.angle_alpha   90.00
_cell.angle_beta   90.00
_cell.angle_gamma   90.00
#
_symmetry.space_group_name_H-M   'P 1'
#
loop_
_entity.id
_entity.type
_entity.pdbx_description
1 polymer ?
#
loop_
_entity_poly.entity_id
_entity_poly.type
_entity_poly.pdbx_seq_one_letter_code
_entity_poly.pdbx_strand_id
1 'polypeptide(L)'
;MRFPHTLRVALTAILASVLTAATVLTVTATASPRSAQPSAPDREVRVMSFNIHHGVGLDGRLDLRRVADVIEQEDVDVVGLQEVDRHFSERSDFVDQAAWLARELNMHVVYGANIDRDPLNPGEPRRQYGTAILSDRPILDWENTYLPRYEGHEQRGLLRARIVVRGVPVQVYNTHLQHNDAAERLEQSEAIKDIIGTPDESVVLLGDLNATPEAPEITTLLDDLVDAWEEAGVGDGYTIPSEGPNRRIDYVLTSGDVVARSAAVVTTDASDHLPVHADLLLPGSKVGVGAG
;
A
#
# COMPACT_ATOMS: atom_id res chain seq x y z
N MET A 1 98.13 -12.98 -68.96
CA MET A 1 98.03 -13.78 -70.20
C MET A 1 96.68 -14.40 -70.27
N ARG A 2 95.96 -14.06 -71.31
CA ARG A 2 94.90 -14.79 -72.01
C ARG A 2 93.72 -15.38 -71.21
N PHE A 3 92.52 -14.89 -71.54
CA PHE A 3 91.17 -15.44 -71.53
C PHE A 3 91.07 -16.84 -72.19
N PRO A 4 89.97 -17.58 -72.08
CA PRO A 4 88.65 -17.15 -72.56
C PRO A 4 87.43 -17.77 -71.90
N HIS A 5 86.27 -17.09 -72.12
CA HIS A 5 84.92 -17.54 -72.59
C HIS A 5 84.26 -18.78 -71.95
N THR A 6 83.13 -18.76 -71.59
CA THR A 6 81.70 -18.46 -71.91
C THR A 6 80.83 -19.47 -71.25
N LEU A 7 79.80 -19.16 -70.71
CA LEU A 7 78.47 -19.50 -71.23
C LEU A 7 77.34 -19.06 -70.25
N ARG A 8 76.51 -18.17 -70.70
CA ARG A 8 75.29 -17.77 -70.00
C ARG A 8 74.22 -18.81 -70.28
N VAL A 9 73.61 -19.36 -69.22
CA VAL A 9 72.34 -20.06 -69.31
C VAL A 9 71.38 -19.23 -68.48
N ALA A 10 70.41 -18.64 -69.19
CA ALA A 10 69.28 -17.95 -68.56
C ALA A 10 68.30 -18.97 -68.02
N LEU A 11 68.05 -18.96 -66.76
CA LEU A 11 66.96 -19.76 -66.15
C LEU A 11 65.83 -18.79 -65.76
N THR A 12 64.78 -18.85 -66.59
CA THR A 12 63.55 -18.10 -66.36
C THR A 12 62.79 -18.74 -65.22
N ALA A 13 62.80 -18.14 -64.04
CA ALA A 13 61.95 -18.55 -62.94
C ALA A 13 60.55 -17.92 -63.07
N ILE A 14 59.55 -18.74 -63.35
CA ILE A 14 58.15 -18.36 -63.33
C ILE A 14 57.69 -18.29 -61.87
N LEU A 15 57.47 -17.09 -61.33
CA LEU A 15 56.88 -16.89 -60.04
C LEU A 15 55.36 -17.04 -60.15
N ALA A 16 54.80 -18.16 -59.70
CA ALA A 16 53.36 -18.33 -59.56
C ALA A 16 52.91 -17.73 -58.21
N SER A 17 52.29 -16.55 -58.28
CA SER A 17 51.65 -15.92 -57.12
C SER A 17 50.34 -16.60 -56.76
N VAL A 18 50.31 -17.37 -55.70
CA VAL A 18 49.09 -17.91 -55.13
C VAL A 18 48.47 -16.83 -54.26
N LEU A 19 47.40 -16.21 -54.75
CA LEU A 19 46.57 -15.27 -54.02
C LEU A 19 45.56 -16.10 -53.15
N THR A 20 45.86 -16.27 -51.85
CA THR A 20 44.91 -16.84 -50.89
C THR A 20 43.93 -15.75 -50.51
N ALA A 21 42.74 -15.75 -51.04
CA ALA A 21 41.60 -14.93 -50.59
C ALA A 21 41.09 -15.46 -49.27
N ALA A 22 41.46 -14.78 -48.15
CA ALA A 22 40.87 -15.01 -46.84
C ALA A 22 39.43 -14.40 -46.85
N THR A 23 38.42 -15.22 -47.02
CA THR A 23 37.04 -14.83 -46.81
C THR A 23 36.77 -14.69 -45.30
N VAL A 24 36.76 -13.44 -44.80
CA VAL A 24 36.31 -13.14 -43.43
C VAL A 24 34.78 -13.29 -43.44
N LEU A 25 34.28 -14.40 -42.91
CA LEU A 25 32.86 -14.56 -42.55
C LEU A 25 32.56 -13.68 -41.37
N THR A 26 32.00 -12.48 -41.56
CA THR A 26 31.39 -11.68 -40.52
C THR A 26 30.06 -12.36 -40.13
N VAL A 27 30.07 -13.11 -39.03
CA VAL A 27 28.86 -13.59 -38.38
C VAL A 27 28.23 -12.37 -37.71
N THR A 28 27.26 -11.73 -38.38
CA THR A 28 26.38 -10.79 -37.75
C THR A 28 25.41 -11.59 -36.85
N ALA A 29 25.70 -11.62 -35.54
CA ALA A 29 24.76 -12.10 -34.55
C ALA A 29 23.54 -11.16 -34.58
N THR A 30 22.50 -11.56 -35.30
CA THR A 30 21.19 -10.94 -35.14
C THR A 30 20.69 -11.32 -33.75
N ALA A 31 20.78 -10.37 -32.81
CA ALA A 31 20.10 -10.51 -31.52
C ALA A 31 18.60 -10.67 -31.84
N SER A 32 18.08 -11.87 -31.65
CA SER A 32 16.65 -12.11 -31.71
C SER A 32 15.98 -11.15 -30.69
N PRO A 33 14.93 -10.43 -31.06
CA PRO A 33 14.22 -9.62 -30.09
C PRO A 33 13.79 -10.58 -28.96
N ARG A 34 14.28 -10.30 -27.75
CA ARG A 34 13.87 -11.00 -26.53
C ARG A 34 12.36 -10.83 -26.46
N SER A 35 11.62 -11.90 -26.74
CA SER A 35 10.18 -11.89 -26.56
C SER A 35 9.93 -11.42 -25.15
N ALA A 36 9.23 -10.28 -24.98
CA ALA A 36 8.77 -9.83 -23.69
C ALA A 36 8.04 -11.02 -23.07
N GLN A 37 8.58 -11.58 -21.99
CA GLN A 37 7.84 -12.57 -21.20
C GLN A 37 6.55 -11.88 -20.79
N PRO A 38 5.39 -12.54 -20.91
CA PRO A 38 4.16 -11.99 -20.39
C PRO A 38 4.43 -11.63 -18.91
N SER A 39 4.20 -10.35 -18.56
CA SER A 39 4.22 -9.93 -17.16
C SER A 39 3.33 -10.90 -16.38
N ALA A 40 3.79 -11.36 -15.21
CA ALA A 40 2.93 -12.16 -14.34
C ALA A 40 1.60 -11.41 -14.18
N PRO A 41 0.45 -12.11 -14.19
CA PRO A 41 -0.83 -11.45 -14.09
C PRO A 41 -0.84 -10.58 -12.83
N ASP A 42 -1.29 -9.36 -13.00
CA ASP A 42 -1.47 -8.41 -11.92
C ASP A 42 -2.34 -9.05 -10.82
N ARG A 43 -2.17 -8.62 -9.61
CA ARG A 43 -2.78 -9.23 -8.43
C ARG A 43 -3.79 -8.28 -7.85
N GLU A 44 -5.03 -8.63 -7.93
CA GLU A 44 -6.12 -7.87 -7.36
C GLU A 44 -6.17 -8.07 -5.85
N VAL A 45 -6.43 -6.98 -5.14
CA VAL A 45 -6.71 -6.93 -3.71
C VAL A 45 -7.77 -5.86 -3.45
N ARG A 46 -8.82 -6.20 -2.73
CA ARG A 46 -9.83 -5.24 -2.29
C ARG A 46 -9.48 -4.74 -0.90
N VAL A 47 -9.33 -3.44 -0.77
CA VAL A 47 -9.01 -2.79 0.50
C VAL A 47 -10.12 -1.83 0.91
N MET A 48 -10.29 -1.62 2.22
CA MET A 48 -11.31 -0.71 2.77
C MET A 48 -10.69 0.14 3.88
N SER A 49 -11.08 1.42 3.95
CA SER A 49 -10.92 2.29 5.12
C SER A 49 -12.27 2.53 5.76
N PHE A 50 -12.39 2.28 7.07
CA PHE A 50 -13.64 2.43 7.78
C PHE A 50 -13.45 2.95 9.22
N ASN A 51 -13.82 4.20 9.47
CA ASN A 51 -14.00 4.71 10.82
C ASN A 51 -15.31 4.12 11.38
N ILE A 52 -15.21 3.26 12.41
CA ILE A 52 -16.35 2.49 12.94
C ILE A 52 -17.07 3.18 14.10
N HIS A 53 -16.66 4.40 14.46
CA HIS A 53 -17.25 5.13 15.60
C HIS A 53 -17.44 4.22 16.84
N HIS A 54 -16.37 3.51 17.22
CA HIS A 54 -16.34 2.49 18.29
C HIS A 54 -17.53 1.50 18.27
N GLY A 55 -18.06 1.20 17.06
CA GLY A 55 -19.17 0.26 16.84
C GLY A 55 -20.56 0.82 17.10
N VAL A 56 -20.70 2.14 17.30
CA VAL A 56 -21.99 2.80 17.52
C VAL A 56 -22.51 3.35 16.20
N GLY A 57 -23.68 2.88 15.78
CA GLY A 57 -24.34 3.32 14.56
C GLY A 57 -25.17 4.61 14.73
N LEU A 58 -25.81 5.04 13.64
CA LEU A 58 -26.67 6.25 13.62
C LEU A 58 -27.84 6.22 14.61
N ASP A 59 -28.28 5.05 15.01
CA ASP A 59 -29.32 4.86 16.04
C ASP A 59 -28.80 5.01 17.48
N GLY A 60 -27.52 5.31 17.66
CA GLY A 60 -26.85 5.44 18.95
C GLY A 60 -26.61 4.09 19.67
N ARG A 61 -26.75 2.96 19.00
CA ARG A 61 -26.55 1.63 19.57
C ARG A 61 -25.22 1.03 19.19
N LEU A 62 -24.56 0.45 20.18
CA LEU A 62 -23.39 -0.40 19.98
C LEU A 62 -23.79 -1.70 19.29
N ASP A 63 -23.28 -1.94 18.07
CA ASP A 63 -23.53 -3.17 17.32
C ASP A 63 -22.39 -3.49 16.36
N LEU A 64 -21.40 -4.23 16.83
CA LEU A 64 -20.26 -4.65 16.01
C LEU A 64 -20.64 -5.60 14.87
N ARG A 65 -21.80 -6.28 14.96
CA ARG A 65 -22.26 -7.15 13.88
C ARG A 65 -22.56 -6.34 12.61
N ARG A 66 -23.15 -5.15 12.73
CA ARG A 66 -23.37 -4.25 11.58
C ARG A 66 -22.06 -3.87 10.89
N VAL A 67 -21.01 -3.59 11.67
CA VAL A 67 -19.68 -3.30 11.12
C VAL A 67 -19.12 -4.52 10.38
N ALA A 68 -19.25 -5.72 10.99
CA ALA A 68 -18.80 -6.95 10.33
C ALA A 68 -19.61 -7.25 9.06
N ASP A 69 -20.93 -7.05 9.07
CA ASP A 69 -21.80 -7.28 7.91
C ASP A 69 -21.41 -6.39 6.71
N VAL A 70 -21.01 -5.14 6.95
CA VAL A 70 -20.53 -4.24 5.90
C VAL A 70 -19.23 -4.78 5.27
N ILE A 71 -18.26 -5.18 6.08
CA ILE A 71 -16.97 -5.70 5.61
C ILE A 71 -17.16 -7.02 4.84
N GLU A 72 -18.02 -7.92 5.35
CA GLU A 72 -18.32 -9.21 4.73
C GLU A 72 -19.06 -9.07 3.39
N GLN A 73 -20.05 -8.15 3.30
CA GLN A 73 -20.83 -7.91 2.08
C GLN A 73 -19.98 -7.34 0.94
N GLU A 74 -18.96 -6.56 1.26
CA GLU A 74 -18.06 -5.98 0.28
C GLU A 74 -16.90 -6.91 -0.12
N ASP A 75 -16.81 -8.12 0.46
CA ASP A 75 -15.78 -9.14 0.17
C ASP A 75 -14.35 -8.56 0.23
N VAL A 76 -14.03 -7.90 1.34
CA VAL A 76 -12.80 -7.14 1.53
C VAL A 76 -11.65 -8.05 1.94
N ASP A 77 -10.51 -7.98 1.23
CA ASP A 77 -9.29 -8.71 1.60
C ASP A 77 -8.54 -8.07 2.79
N VAL A 78 -8.54 -6.72 2.85
CA VAL A 78 -7.83 -5.95 3.89
C VAL A 78 -8.65 -4.74 4.30
N VAL A 79 -8.84 -4.53 5.60
CA VAL A 79 -9.53 -3.34 6.11
C VAL A 79 -8.72 -2.63 7.18
N GLY A 80 -8.59 -1.30 7.04
CA GLY A 80 -8.11 -0.38 8.06
C GLY A 80 -9.28 0.21 8.83
N LEU A 81 -9.31 -0.02 10.13
CA LEU A 81 -10.36 0.46 11.02
C LEU A 81 -9.83 1.59 11.90
N GLN A 82 -10.60 2.67 12.02
CA GLN A 82 -10.32 3.77 12.94
C GLN A 82 -11.38 3.79 14.04
N GLU A 83 -11.09 4.46 15.15
CA GLU A 83 -11.91 4.54 16.34
C GLU A 83 -12.24 3.19 16.99
N VAL A 84 -11.25 2.33 17.08
CA VAL A 84 -11.40 0.98 17.63
C VAL A 84 -11.10 0.98 19.13
N ASP A 85 -12.09 0.59 19.94
CA ASP A 85 -11.95 0.39 21.37
C ASP A 85 -11.43 -1.02 21.70
N ARG A 86 -10.53 -1.09 22.67
CA ARG A 86 -10.07 -2.33 23.27
C ARG A 86 -10.17 -2.24 24.77
N HIS A 87 -11.18 -2.82 25.36
CA HIS A 87 -11.52 -2.74 26.79
C HIS A 87 -11.63 -1.29 27.30
N PHE A 88 -11.99 -0.34 26.44
CA PHE A 88 -11.80 1.09 26.68
C PHE A 88 -12.74 1.65 27.74
N SER A 89 -14.05 1.45 27.58
CA SER A 89 -15.05 1.98 28.52
C SER A 89 -16.42 1.31 28.30
N GLU A 90 -17.41 1.72 29.11
CA GLU A 90 -18.80 1.30 28.99
C GLU A 90 -19.41 1.57 27.62
N ARG A 91 -18.95 2.60 26.88
CA ARG A 91 -19.46 2.94 25.54
C ARG A 91 -19.33 1.79 24.53
N SER A 92 -18.38 0.89 24.76
CA SER A 92 -18.11 -0.28 23.92
C SER A 92 -18.19 -1.60 24.72
N ASP A 93 -18.91 -1.60 25.83
CA ASP A 93 -19.09 -2.75 26.75
C ASP A 93 -17.74 -3.40 27.15
N PHE A 94 -16.66 -2.60 27.17
CA PHE A 94 -15.29 -3.08 27.43
C PHE A 94 -14.85 -4.22 26.50
N VAL A 95 -15.44 -4.34 25.31
CA VAL A 95 -15.08 -5.38 24.34
C VAL A 95 -13.71 -5.08 23.72
N ASP A 96 -12.93 -6.11 23.40
CA ASP A 96 -11.84 -6.05 22.44
C ASP A 96 -12.44 -6.10 21.04
N GLN A 97 -12.75 -4.94 20.47
CA GLN A 97 -13.48 -4.83 19.20
C GLN A 97 -12.66 -5.39 18.04
N ALA A 98 -11.34 -5.13 18.00
CA ALA A 98 -10.47 -5.64 16.96
C ALA A 98 -10.43 -7.18 16.95
N ALA A 99 -10.26 -7.79 18.11
CA ALA A 99 -10.27 -9.26 18.24
C ALA A 99 -11.65 -9.87 18.00
N TRP A 100 -12.73 -9.15 18.33
CA TRP A 100 -14.10 -9.61 18.05
C TRP A 100 -14.37 -9.63 16.54
N LEU A 101 -14.07 -8.52 15.83
CA LEU A 101 -14.24 -8.42 14.38
C LEU A 101 -13.37 -9.44 13.63
N ALA A 102 -12.12 -9.62 14.04
CA ALA A 102 -11.22 -10.59 13.43
C ALA A 102 -11.76 -12.03 13.53
N ARG A 103 -12.34 -12.41 14.68
CA ARG A 103 -12.98 -13.73 14.85
C ARG A 103 -14.23 -13.88 14.01
N GLU A 104 -15.08 -12.86 13.99
CA GLU A 104 -16.34 -12.88 13.25
C GLU A 104 -16.11 -13.01 11.74
N LEU A 105 -15.12 -12.27 11.21
CA LEU A 105 -14.76 -12.24 9.80
C LEU A 105 -13.75 -13.32 9.39
N ASN A 106 -13.25 -14.13 10.35
CA ASN A 106 -12.18 -15.10 10.13
C ASN A 106 -10.92 -14.46 9.49
N MET A 107 -10.53 -13.28 9.96
CA MET A 107 -9.37 -12.52 9.49
C MET A 107 -8.26 -12.48 10.55
N HIS A 108 -7.02 -12.26 10.09
CA HIS A 108 -5.88 -11.89 10.94
C HIS A 108 -6.02 -10.44 11.36
N VAL A 109 -5.48 -10.07 12.53
CA VAL A 109 -5.59 -8.70 13.05
C VAL A 109 -4.31 -8.24 13.73
N VAL A 110 -4.00 -6.95 13.54
CA VAL A 110 -3.06 -6.18 14.38
C VAL A 110 -3.75 -4.91 14.86
N TYR A 111 -3.33 -4.44 16.03
CA TYR A 111 -3.95 -3.32 16.72
C TYR A 111 -2.92 -2.31 17.22
N GLY A 112 -3.08 -1.04 16.83
CA GLY A 112 -2.27 0.09 17.26
C GLY A 112 -2.97 0.89 18.35
N ALA A 113 -2.55 0.71 19.60
CA ALA A 113 -3.05 1.53 20.71
C ALA A 113 -2.44 2.93 20.67
N ASN A 114 -3.26 3.95 20.43
CA ASN A 114 -2.85 5.35 20.48
C ASN A 114 -3.14 5.97 21.86
N ILE A 115 -4.24 5.56 22.48
CA ILE A 115 -4.51 5.82 23.91
C ILE A 115 -4.37 4.51 24.67
N ASP A 116 -3.64 4.54 25.79
CA ASP A 116 -3.45 3.39 26.64
C ASP A 116 -3.56 3.84 28.12
N ARG A 117 -4.62 3.41 28.79
CA ARG A 117 -4.96 3.77 30.16
C ARG A 117 -4.90 2.55 31.08
N ASP A 118 -4.68 2.80 32.35
CA ASP A 118 -4.74 1.77 33.37
C ASP A 118 -6.15 1.15 33.47
N PRO A 119 -6.25 -0.13 33.83
CA PRO A 119 -7.53 -0.78 34.05
C PRO A 119 -8.32 -0.11 35.19
N LEU A 120 -9.63 -0.31 35.23
CA LEU A 120 -10.47 0.21 36.31
C LEU A 120 -10.20 -0.52 37.63
N ASN A 121 -9.93 -1.82 37.55
CA ASN A 121 -9.62 -2.64 38.71
C ASN A 121 -8.32 -3.45 38.51
N PRO A 122 -7.59 -3.79 39.58
CA PRO A 122 -6.43 -4.65 39.49
C PRO A 122 -6.77 -6.01 38.83
N GLY A 123 -5.97 -6.41 37.87
CA GLY A 123 -6.13 -7.69 37.13
C GLY A 123 -7.02 -7.63 35.91
N GLU A 124 -7.71 -6.53 35.66
CA GLU A 124 -8.42 -6.28 34.40
C GLU A 124 -7.44 -5.89 33.28
N PRO A 125 -7.84 -6.02 32.00
CA PRO A 125 -7.02 -5.58 30.88
C PRO A 125 -6.89 -4.05 30.84
N ARG A 126 -5.84 -3.55 30.16
CA ARG A 126 -5.67 -2.13 29.88
C ARG A 126 -6.76 -1.62 28.98
N ARG A 127 -7.11 -0.35 29.14
CA ARG A 127 -8.15 0.34 28.37
C ARG A 127 -7.52 1.11 27.24
N GLN A 128 -7.73 0.64 26.01
CA GLN A 128 -7.04 1.15 24.85
C GLN A 128 -8.02 1.61 23.77
N TYR A 129 -7.59 2.63 23.02
CA TYR A 129 -8.28 3.16 21.86
C TYR A 129 -7.25 3.44 20.76
N GLY A 130 -7.61 3.13 19.51
CA GLY A 130 -6.69 3.32 18.40
C GLY A 130 -7.22 2.83 17.07
N THR A 131 -6.34 2.22 16.29
CA THR A 131 -6.62 1.73 14.95
C THR A 131 -6.33 0.23 14.84
N ALA A 132 -6.97 -0.44 13.88
CA ALA A 132 -6.70 -1.85 13.60
C ALA A 132 -6.54 -2.07 12.09
N ILE A 133 -5.75 -3.09 11.71
CA ILE A 133 -5.74 -3.64 10.35
C ILE A 133 -6.15 -5.10 10.44
N LEU A 134 -7.20 -5.46 9.69
CA LEU A 134 -7.61 -6.84 9.49
C LEU A 134 -7.23 -7.28 8.08
N SER A 135 -6.85 -8.56 7.93
CA SER A 135 -6.48 -9.14 6.64
C SER A 135 -6.92 -10.60 6.55
N ASP A 136 -7.45 -11.01 5.39
CA ASP A 136 -7.72 -12.41 5.07
C ASP A 136 -6.42 -13.23 4.96
N ARG A 137 -5.27 -12.54 4.85
CA ARG A 137 -3.94 -13.12 4.73
C ARG A 137 -3.12 -12.95 6.00
N PRO A 138 -2.18 -13.87 6.27
CA PRO A 138 -1.28 -13.72 7.41
C PRO A 138 -0.53 -12.38 7.38
N ILE A 139 -0.53 -11.70 8.52
CA ILE A 139 0.28 -10.51 8.76
C ILE A 139 1.66 -10.96 9.21
N LEU A 140 2.71 -10.62 8.43
CA LEU A 140 4.06 -11.12 8.64
C LEU A 140 4.81 -10.35 9.72
N ASP A 141 4.63 -9.04 9.74
CA ASP A 141 5.14 -8.12 10.77
C ASP A 141 4.26 -6.88 10.84
N TRP A 142 4.37 -6.12 11.92
CA TRP A 142 3.60 -4.91 12.14
C TRP A 142 4.28 -3.98 13.14
N GLU A 143 3.92 -2.70 13.09
CA GLU A 143 4.42 -1.67 13.98
C GLU A 143 3.37 -0.57 14.13
N ASN A 144 3.29 0.07 15.31
CA ASN A 144 2.50 1.29 15.53
C ASN A 144 3.43 2.42 15.96
N THR A 145 3.60 3.41 15.09
CA THR A 145 4.45 4.57 15.33
C THR A 145 3.60 5.76 15.74
N TYR A 146 3.90 6.37 16.90
CA TYR A 146 3.19 7.57 17.34
C TYR A 146 3.53 8.76 16.45
N LEU A 147 2.50 9.47 16.01
CA LEU A 147 2.62 10.69 15.24
C LEU A 147 2.82 11.92 16.16
N PRO A 148 3.30 13.05 15.64
CA PRO A 148 3.38 14.31 16.35
C PRO A 148 2.06 14.64 17.04
N ARG A 149 2.16 15.20 18.25
CA ARG A 149 1.00 15.55 19.07
C ARG A 149 1.24 16.85 19.83
N TYR A 150 0.27 17.76 19.76
CA TYR A 150 0.28 18.97 20.57
C TYR A 150 -0.19 18.68 21.99
N GLU A 151 0.21 19.54 22.94
CA GLU A 151 -0.14 19.37 24.34
C GLU A 151 -1.67 19.40 24.54
N GLY A 152 -2.19 18.43 25.27
CA GLY A 152 -3.62 18.28 25.54
C GLY A 152 -4.44 17.61 24.41
N HIS A 153 -3.85 17.35 23.24
CA HIS A 153 -4.52 16.67 22.14
C HIS A 153 -4.44 15.14 22.29
N GLU A 154 -5.28 14.45 21.53
CA GLU A 154 -5.29 13.00 21.46
C GLU A 154 -4.06 12.47 20.72
N GLN A 155 -3.40 11.44 21.25
CA GLN A 155 -2.32 10.77 20.55
C GLN A 155 -2.84 10.05 19.33
N ARG A 156 -2.26 10.36 18.16
CA ARG A 156 -2.47 9.65 16.91
C ARG A 156 -1.30 8.74 16.59
N GLY A 157 -1.52 7.76 15.71
CA GLY A 157 -0.49 6.79 15.34
C GLY A 157 -0.67 6.32 13.90
N LEU A 158 0.42 5.84 13.35
CA LEU A 158 0.47 5.16 12.06
C LEU A 158 0.71 3.67 12.31
N LEU A 159 -0.33 2.86 12.13
CA LEU A 159 -0.24 1.41 12.22
C LEU A 159 0.17 0.85 10.86
N ARG A 160 1.26 0.11 10.82
CA ARG A 160 1.75 -0.60 9.63
C ARG A 160 1.57 -2.11 9.81
N ALA A 161 1.13 -2.78 8.75
CA ALA A 161 1.11 -4.24 8.63
C ALA A 161 1.73 -4.65 7.30
N ARG A 162 2.59 -5.67 7.31
CA ARG A 162 3.16 -6.26 6.10
C ARG A 162 2.45 -7.56 5.77
N ILE A 163 1.89 -7.64 4.57
CA ILE A 163 1.22 -8.84 4.05
C ILE A 163 1.83 -9.27 2.71
N VAL A 164 1.47 -10.45 2.23
CA VAL A 164 1.85 -10.91 0.89
C VAL A 164 0.61 -11.31 0.11
N VAL A 165 0.35 -10.61 -0.99
CA VAL A 165 -0.76 -10.88 -1.90
C VAL A 165 -0.24 -11.60 -3.13
N ARG A 166 -0.52 -12.92 -3.24
CA ARG A 166 -0.08 -13.77 -4.37
C ARG A 166 1.41 -13.61 -4.71
N GLY A 167 2.27 -13.47 -3.66
CA GLY A 167 3.71 -13.35 -3.78
C GLY A 167 4.24 -11.92 -3.97
N VAL A 168 3.37 -10.89 -3.94
CA VAL A 168 3.77 -9.47 -3.88
C VAL A 168 3.69 -9.01 -2.43
N PRO A 169 4.80 -8.55 -1.82
CA PRO A 169 4.76 -7.92 -0.52
C PRO A 169 4.11 -6.55 -0.61
N VAL A 170 3.25 -6.24 0.37
CA VAL A 170 2.50 -4.98 0.48
C VAL A 170 2.63 -4.46 1.89
N GLN A 171 2.99 -3.20 2.02
CA GLN A 171 2.95 -2.43 3.26
C GLN A 171 1.58 -1.76 3.35
N VAL A 172 0.76 -2.19 4.27
CA VAL A 172 -0.53 -1.57 4.56
C VAL A 172 -0.38 -0.69 5.78
N TYR A 173 -0.70 0.58 5.63
CA TYR A 173 -0.72 1.57 6.70
C TYR A 173 -2.15 1.96 7.02
N ASN A 174 -2.42 2.26 8.29
CA ASN A 174 -3.71 2.76 8.75
C ASN A 174 -3.51 3.85 9.81
N THR A 175 -4.21 4.97 9.64
CA THR A 175 -4.11 6.11 10.55
C THR A 175 -5.46 6.77 10.80
N HIS A 176 -5.52 7.60 11.83
CA HIS A 176 -6.62 8.53 12.10
C HIS A 176 -6.00 9.85 12.55
N LEU A 177 -5.99 10.86 11.68
CA LEU A 177 -5.34 12.14 11.95
C LEU A 177 -6.14 12.98 12.94
N GLN A 178 -5.51 14.04 13.45
CA GLN A 178 -6.13 14.94 14.42
C GLN A 178 -7.38 15.63 13.84
N HIS A 179 -8.49 15.60 14.58
CA HIS A 179 -9.77 16.07 14.08
C HIS A 179 -9.95 17.59 14.14
N ASN A 180 -9.33 18.29 15.11
CA ASN A 180 -9.64 19.68 15.43
C ASN A 180 -8.47 20.66 15.22
N ASP A 181 -7.33 20.24 14.67
CA ASP A 181 -6.17 21.09 14.43
C ASP A 181 -5.48 20.77 13.10
N ALA A 182 -5.60 21.69 12.14
CA ALA A 182 -5.04 21.52 10.79
C ALA A 182 -3.50 21.59 10.78
N ALA A 183 -2.88 22.40 11.66
CA ALA A 183 -1.43 22.48 11.73
C ALA A 183 -0.82 21.18 12.26
N GLU A 184 -1.44 20.59 13.28
CA GLU A 184 -1.02 19.28 13.80
C GLU A 184 -1.24 18.18 12.75
N ARG A 185 -2.36 18.19 11.99
CA ARG A 185 -2.56 17.24 10.89
C ARG A 185 -1.48 17.36 9.82
N LEU A 186 -1.07 18.58 9.49
CA LEU A 186 0.00 18.78 8.50
C LEU A 186 1.32 18.17 8.99
N GLU A 187 1.73 18.43 10.24
CA GLU A 187 2.91 17.79 10.84
C GLU A 187 2.79 16.25 10.90
N GLN A 188 1.56 15.74 11.14
CA GLN A 188 1.29 14.30 11.11
C GLN A 188 1.43 13.72 9.70
N SER A 189 0.96 14.43 8.66
CA SER A 189 1.11 14.02 7.26
C SER A 189 2.56 14.04 6.80
N GLU A 190 3.33 15.05 7.19
CA GLU A 190 4.78 15.12 6.94
C GLU A 190 5.50 13.94 7.61
N ALA A 191 5.17 13.63 8.87
CA ALA A 191 5.74 12.48 9.58
C ALA A 191 5.37 11.14 8.92
N ILE A 192 4.14 10.98 8.43
CA ILE A 192 3.72 9.78 7.67
C ILE A 192 4.55 9.65 6.40
N LYS A 193 4.72 10.73 5.65
CA LYS A 193 5.56 10.77 4.44
C LYS A 193 7.00 10.35 4.74
N ASP A 194 7.59 10.88 5.82
CA ASP A 194 8.94 10.52 6.25
C ASP A 194 9.06 9.05 6.68
N ILE A 195 8.04 8.48 7.37
CA ILE A 195 8.02 7.08 7.81
C ILE A 195 7.87 6.14 6.61
N ILE A 196 7.02 6.45 5.65
CA ILE A 196 6.85 5.66 4.42
C ILE A 196 8.12 5.76 3.57
N GLY A 197 8.71 6.95 3.45
CA GLY A 197 9.94 7.21 2.70
C GLY A 197 9.84 6.77 1.24
N THR A 198 10.90 6.16 0.72
CA THR A 198 10.93 5.56 -0.63
C THR A 198 10.79 4.05 -0.49
N PRO A 199 9.58 3.50 -0.62
CA PRO A 199 9.35 2.09 -0.33
C PRO A 199 9.89 1.16 -1.43
N ASP A 200 10.48 0.05 -1.03
CA ASP A 200 10.88 -1.05 -1.93
C ASP A 200 9.71 -1.97 -2.28
N GLU A 201 8.62 -1.89 -1.53
CA GLU A 201 7.39 -2.69 -1.65
C GLU A 201 6.21 -1.78 -2.00
N SER A 202 5.14 -2.35 -2.54
CA SER A 202 3.89 -1.61 -2.78
C SER A 202 3.30 -1.10 -1.46
N VAL A 203 2.78 0.11 -1.47
CA VAL A 203 2.19 0.77 -0.30
C VAL A 203 0.71 1.01 -0.50
N VAL A 204 -0.08 0.75 0.55
CA VAL A 204 -1.48 1.17 0.69
C VAL A 204 -1.61 1.91 2.02
N LEU A 205 -2.05 3.16 2.00
CA LEU A 205 -2.37 3.94 3.19
C LEU A 205 -3.89 4.13 3.28
N LEU A 206 -4.46 3.64 4.37
CA LEU A 206 -5.87 3.74 4.72
C LEU A 206 -6.04 4.72 5.88
N GLY A 207 -7.12 5.48 5.92
CA GLY A 207 -7.36 6.31 7.09
C GLY A 207 -8.49 7.31 6.98
N ASP A 208 -8.97 7.72 8.14
CA ASP A 208 -9.69 8.97 8.35
C ASP A 208 -8.63 10.07 8.54
N LEU A 209 -8.44 10.87 7.51
CA LEU A 209 -7.42 11.93 7.50
C LEU A 209 -7.96 13.27 8.00
N ASN A 210 -9.25 13.35 8.34
CA ASN A 210 -9.93 14.53 8.89
C ASN A 210 -9.71 15.81 8.06
N ALA A 211 -9.43 15.69 6.79
CA ALA A 211 -9.13 16.76 5.86
C ALA A 211 -9.72 16.48 4.47
N THR A 212 -10.20 17.51 3.77
CA THR A 212 -10.70 17.38 2.40
C THR A 212 -9.56 17.36 1.38
N PRO A 213 -9.79 16.91 0.13
CA PRO A 213 -8.73 16.70 -0.87
C PRO A 213 -7.82 17.89 -1.14
N GLU A 214 -8.35 19.10 -1.02
CA GLU A 214 -7.60 20.34 -1.30
C GLU A 214 -6.76 20.82 -0.11
N ALA A 215 -6.90 20.18 1.05
CA ALA A 215 -6.18 20.59 2.26
C ALA A 215 -4.67 20.30 2.14
N PRO A 216 -3.80 21.15 2.73
CA PRO A 216 -2.36 20.96 2.69
C PRO A 216 -1.90 19.57 3.19
N GLU A 217 -2.55 19.04 4.22
CA GLU A 217 -2.24 17.74 4.79
C GLU A 217 -2.43 16.60 3.78
N ILE A 218 -3.45 16.70 2.91
CA ILE A 218 -3.71 15.70 1.87
C ILE A 218 -2.74 15.89 0.70
N THR A 219 -2.57 17.14 0.21
CA THR A 219 -1.64 17.41 -0.89
C THR A 219 -0.21 17.03 -0.55
N THR A 220 0.21 17.14 0.71
CA THR A 220 1.52 16.67 1.19
C THR A 220 1.69 15.14 1.01
N LEU A 221 0.66 14.35 1.33
CA LEU A 221 0.71 12.90 1.12
C LEU A 221 0.69 12.55 -0.38
N LEU A 222 -0.04 13.31 -1.18
CA LEU A 222 -0.16 13.11 -2.63
C LEU A 222 1.10 13.50 -3.41
N ASP A 223 2.11 14.11 -2.80
CA ASP A 223 3.42 14.27 -3.43
C ASP A 223 4.05 12.92 -3.81
N ASP A 224 3.81 11.88 -3.02
CA ASP A 224 4.43 10.55 -3.16
C ASP A 224 3.42 9.41 -3.32
N LEU A 225 2.13 9.66 -3.03
CA LEU A 225 1.05 8.68 -3.12
C LEU A 225 -0.01 9.10 -4.13
N VAL A 226 -0.81 8.15 -4.58
CA VAL A 226 -1.94 8.35 -5.52
C VAL A 226 -3.24 8.10 -4.78
N ASP A 227 -4.22 8.97 -4.96
CA ASP A 227 -5.56 8.80 -4.42
C ASP A 227 -6.36 7.83 -5.30
N ALA A 228 -6.74 6.68 -4.75
CA ALA A 228 -7.53 5.68 -5.46
C ALA A 228 -8.92 6.20 -5.89
N TRP A 229 -9.49 7.15 -5.14
CA TRP A 229 -10.75 7.79 -5.54
C TRP A 229 -10.59 8.67 -6.77
N GLU A 230 -9.55 9.50 -6.81
CA GLU A 230 -9.26 10.35 -7.98
C GLU A 230 -8.90 9.52 -9.22
N GLU A 231 -8.30 8.35 -9.03
CA GLU A 231 -7.93 7.46 -10.13
C GLU A 231 -9.13 6.69 -10.69
N ALA A 232 -10.03 6.18 -9.84
CA ALA A 232 -11.05 5.19 -10.25
C ALA A 232 -12.43 5.36 -9.60
N GLY A 233 -12.63 6.38 -8.76
CA GLY A 233 -13.92 6.68 -8.14
C GLY A 233 -14.88 7.40 -9.08
N VAL A 234 -16.16 7.43 -8.72
CA VAL A 234 -17.21 8.15 -9.47
C VAL A 234 -18.01 9.03 -8.52
N GLY A 235 -18.13 10.33 -8.87
CA GLY A 235 -18.82 11.31 -8.07
C GLY A 235 -17.94 11.93 -7.00
N ASP A 236 -18.54 12.52 -5.96
CA ASP A 236 -17.84 13.34 -4.96
C ASP A 236 -17.09 12.49 -3.91
N GLY A 237 -17.44 11.21 -3.74
CA GLY A 237 -16.79 10.32 -2.78
C GLY A 237 -16.98 10.70 -1.32
N TYR A 238 -18.02 11.41 -0.99
CA TYR A 238 -18.27 11.89 0.37
C TYR A 238 -18.45 10.74 1.35
N THR A 239 -17.77 10.81 2.48
CA THR A 239 -17.76 9.78 3.52
C THR A 239 -18.40 10.23 4.83
N ILE A 240 -18.62 11.52 5.03
CA ILE A 240 -19.18 12.07 6.28
C ILE A 240 -20.09 13.29 6.02
N PRO A 241 -21.14 13.52 6.87
CA PRO A 241 -21.73 12.52 7.76
C PRO A 241 -22.38 11.41 6.96
N SER A 242 -22.53 10.20 7.54
CA SER A 242 -23.15 9.07 6.82
C SER A 242 -24.61 9.33 6.43
N GLU A 243 -25.33 10.19 7.19
CA GLU A 243 -26.64 10.72 6.80
C GLU A 243 -26.47 12.07 6.07
N GLY A 244 -26.61 12.06 4.74
CA GLY A 244 -26.44 13.26 3.89
C GLY A 244 -24.96 13.64 3.73
N PRO A 245 -24.11 12.75 3.18
CA PRO A 245 -22.69 12.97 3.10
C PRO A 245 -22.35 14.19 2.24
N ASN A 246 -21.39 14.98 2.69
CA ASN A 246 -21.00 16.24 2.03
C ASN A 246 -19.49 16.56 2.12
N ARG A 247 -18.69 15.68 2.71
CA ARG A 247 -17.22 15.79 2.77
C ARG A 247 -16.58 14.43 2.57
N ARG A 248 -15.45 14.42 1.88
CA ARG A 248 -14.57 13.26 1.76
C ARG A 248 -13.36 13.47 2.66
N ILE A 249 -13.22 12.66 3.69
CA ILE A 249 -12.13 12.72 4.67
C ILE A 249 -11.52 11.34 4.96
N ASP A 250 -12.12 10.28 4.45
CA ASP A 250 -11.62 8.90 4.51
C ASP A 250 -11.00 8.54 3.16
N TYR A 251 -9.83 7.88 3.18
CA TYR A 251 -9.01 7.70 2.01
C TYR A 251 -8.45 6.29 1.86
N VAL A 252 -8.21 5.92 0.60
CA VAL A 252 -7.33 4.86 0.15
C VAL A 252 -6.28 5.51 -0.72
N LEU A 253 -5.03 5.61 -0.23
CA LEU A 253 -3.90 6.14 -0.99
C LEU A 253 -2.93 5.01 -1.30
N THR A 254 -2.26 5.05 -2.45
CA THR A 254 -1.38 3.97 -2.92
C THR A 254 -0.05 4.51 -3.43
N SER A 255 1.00 3.69 -3.41
CA SER A 255 2.23 3.99 -4.16
C SER A 255 1.98 3.92 -5.66
N GLY A 256 2.74 4.67 -6.45
CA GLY A 256 2.53 4.82 -7.89
C GLY A 256 2.73 3.54 -8.74
N ASP A 257 3.13 2.43 -8.14
CA ASP A 257 3.21 1.11 -8.79
C ASP A 257 1.93 0.27 -8.63
N VAL A 258 0.97 0.74 -7.82
CA VAL A 258 -0.36 0.15 -7.59
C VAL A 258 -1.38 0.95 -8.40
N VAL A 259 -2.32 0.28 -9.05
CA VAL A 259 -3.35 0.92 -9.88
C VAL A 259 -4.73 0.64 -9.28
N ALA A 260 -5.51 1.67 -9.00
CA ALA A 260 -6.90 1.51 -8.64
C ALA A 260 -7.75 1.18 -9.88
N ARG A 261 -8.55 0.12 -9.78
CA ARG A 261 -9.49 -0.31 -10.84
C ARG A 261 -10.90 0.20 -10.62
N SER A 262 -11.26 0.33 -9.36
CA SER A 262 -12.51 0.91 -8.90
C SER A 262 -12.33 1.49 -7.51
N ALA A 263 -13.13 2.49 -7.17
CA ALA A 263 -13.30 2.96 -5.81
C ALA A 263 -14.77 3.28 -5.57
N ALA A 264 -15.29 2.90 -4.41
CA ALA A 264 -16.68 3.15 -4.05
C ALA A 264 -16.83 3.48 -2.56
N VAL A 265 -17.85 4.27 -2.25
CA VAL A 265 -18.31 4.56 -0.89
C VAL A 265 -19.55 3.73 -0.62
N VAL A 266 -19.57 3.01 0.50
CA VAL A 266 -20.67 2.10 0.88
C VAL A 266 -21.64 2.80 1.80
N THR A 267 -22.90 2.87 1.41
CA THR A 267 -23.96 3.43 2.26
C THR A 267 -24.31 2.47 3.40
N THR A 268 -24.20 2.94 4.63
CA THR A 268 -24.51 2.18 5.84
C THR A 268 -24.95 3.09 6.98
N ASP A 269 -25.63 2.52 7.96
CA ASP A 269 -25.97 3.14 9.25
C ASP A 269 -25.08 2.63 10.40
N ALA A 270 -24.09 1.81 10.10
CA ALA A 270 -23.22 1.18 11.09
C ALA A 270 -22.25 2.16 11.79
N SER A 271 -22.04 3.36 11.22
CA SER A 271 -21.17 4.42 11.74
C SER A 271 -21.68 5.79 11.30
N ASP A 272 -21.17 6.86 11.87
CA ASP A 272 -21.33 8.24 11.38
C ASP A 272 -20.43 8.54 10.15
N HIS A 273 -19.52 7.62 9.80
CA HIS A 273 -18.77 7.61 8.56
C HIS A 273 -19.27 6.53 7.60
N LEU A 274 -19.12 6.77 6.30
CA LEU A 274 -19.30 5.76 5.25
C LEU A 274 -17.93 5.19 4.88
N PRO A 275 -17.78 3.85 4.85
CA PRO A 275 -16.52 3.25 4.44
C PRO A 275 -16.25 3.47 2.95
N VAL A 276 -14.99 3.67 2.62
CA VAL A 276 -14.49 3.71 1.24
C VAL A 276 -13.66 2.46 0.97
N HIS A 277 -13.94 1.77 -0.14
CA HIS A 277 -13.12 0.65 -0.61
C HIS A 277 -12.58 0.90 -2.01
N ALA A 278 -11.50 0.19 -2.36
CA ALA A 278 -10.93 0.19 -3.70
C ALA A 278 -10.49 -1.22 -4.11
N ASP A 279 -10.71 -1.55 -5.38
CA ASP A 279 -10.09 -2.70 -6.03
C ASP A 279 -8.74 -2.26 -6.60
N LEU A 280 -7.69 -2.78 -6.04
CA LEU A 280 -6.32 -2.42 -6.37
C LEU A 280 -5.64 -3.52 -7.17
N LEU A 281 -4.88 -3.13 -8.18
CA LEU A 281 -4.08 -3.99 -9.01
C LEU A 281 -2.61 -3.82 -8.63
N LEU A 282 -2.05 -4.83 -7.98
CA LEU A 282 -0.65 -4.84 -7.57
C LEU A 282 0.26 -5.24 -8.75
N PRO A 283 1.49 -4.70 -8.84
CA PRO A 283 2.41 -5.03 -9.91
C PRO A 283 2.76 -6.52 -9.91
N GLY A 284 3.03 -7.08 -11.08
CA GLY A 284 3.66 -8.40 -11.19
C GLY A 284 5.01 -8.38 -10.49
N SER A 285 5.40 -9.47 -9.79
CA SER A 285 6.69 -9.55 -9.09
C SER A 285 7.81 -9.00 -9.97
N LYS A 286 8.49 -7.96 -9.53
CA LYS A 286 9.82 -7.63 -10.05
C LYS A 286 10.72 -8.79 -9.64
N VAL A 287 10.87 -9.79 -10.52
CA VAL A 287 11.94 -10.79 -10.35
C VAL A 287 13.22 -9.99 -10.35
N GLY A 288 13.84 -9.86 -9.19
CA GLY A 288 15.12 -9.20 -9.04
C GLY A 288 16.08 -9.75 -10.09
N VAL A 289 16.48 -8.94 -11.05
CA VAL A 289 17.63 -9.23 -11.90
C VAL A 289 18.80 -9.14 -10.93
N GLY A 290 19.17 -10.29 -10.35
CA GLY A 290 20.39 -10.40 -9.61
C GLY A 290 21.52 -9.91 -10.50
N ALA A 291 22.19 -8.82 -10.06
CA ALA A 291 23.48 -8.45 -10.61
C ALA A 291 24.44 -9.60 -10.37
N GLY A 292 24.77 -10.33 -11.44
CA GLY A 292 25.85 -11.28 -11.49
C GLY A 292 27.18 -10.57 -11.69
#